data_b2a0473372dedacfd878678ae7e15112
#
_entry.id   b2a0473372dedacfd878678ae7e15112
#
_cell.length_a   1.000
_cell.length_b   1.000
_cell.length_c   1.000
_cell.angle_alpha   90.00
_cell.angle_beta   90.00
_cell.angle_gamma   90.00
#
_symmetry.space_group_name_H-M   'P 1'
#
loop_
_entity.id
_entity.type
_entity.pdbx_description
1 polymer ?
#
loop_
_entity_poly.entity_id
_entity_poly.type
_entity_poly.pdbx_seq_one_letter_code
_entity_poly.pdbx_strand_id
1 'polypeptide(L)'
;VSSNYILIEPDGVSALKLFTRKGRYVADIGGVGQGPGEYKYAVNRFLDEKQGRVAIAENQKMLFFDLKGRFLSKESISLPETITKSSIWIDLENEKAVVVVLPFADIGNPKAPISKNLCWVQDFKGNILQKIFAVNYAIVPDYSNEVLAPRNVDAYSFSLCQVVGRTRPDTLYHYDIANNILKPCFTLDNIMQEDKYIVTSLHETPEYLSLIHI
;
A
#
# COMPACT_ATOMS: atom_id res chain seq x y z
N VAL A 1 -9.76 10.00 3.94
CA VAL A 1 -10.47 11.23 4.33
C VAL A 1 -9.71 12.41 3.77
N SER A 2 -10.38 13.35 3.10
CA SER A 2 -9.82 14.60 2.59
C SER A 2 -10.53 15.81 3.22
N SER A 3 -10.23 17.02 2.75
CA SER A 3 -10.82 18.24 3.30
C SER A 3 -12.34 18.29 3.20
N ASN A 4 -12.91 17.88 2.05
CA ASN A 4 -14.34 17.94 1.79
C ASN A 4 -15.04 16.58 1.67
N TYR A 5 -14.28 15.48 1.60
CA TYR A 5 -14.84 14.15 1.34
C TYR A 5 -14.35 13.09 2.32
N ILE A 6 -15.17 12.04 2.44
CA ILE A 6 -14.88 10.83 3.18
C ILE A 6 -15.17 9.65 2.25
N LEU A 7 -14.19 8.81 2.01
CA LEU A 7 -14.34 7.54 1.28
C LEU A 7 -14.45 6.41 2.31
N ILE A 8 -15.50 5.62 2.21
CA ILE A 8 -15.80 4.52 3.14
C ILE A 8 -15.89 3.21 2.35
N GLU A 9 -15.28 2.17 2.89
CA GLU A 9 -15.50 0.79 2.51
C GLU A 9 -16.46 0.17 3.52
N PRO A 10 -17.69 -0.16 3.13
CA PRO A 10 -18.70 -0.57 4.13
C PRO A 10 -18.47 -1.98 4.70
N ASP A 11 -18.09 -2.95 3.85
CA ASP A 11 -18.05 -4.37 4.24
C ASP A 11 -17.02 -5.21 3.47
N GLY A 12 -16.16 -4.59 2.65
CA GLY A 12 -15.19 -5.27 1.80
C GLY A 12 -15.74 -6.00 0.57
N VAL A 13 -17.08 -6.09 0.46
CA VAL A 13 -17.77 -6.78 -0.67
C VAL A 13 -18.71 -5.86 -1.44
N SER A 14 -18.84 -4.61 -1.04
CA SER A 14 -19.65 -3.60 -1.71
C SER A 14 -18.79 -2.52 -2.35
N ALA A 15 -19.39 -1.74 -3.26
CA ALA A 15 -18.75 -0.54 -3.80
C ALA A 15 -18.31 0.42 -2.68
N LEU A 16 -17.17 1.09 -2.86
CA LEU A 16 -16.78 2.18 -1.97
C LEU A 16 -17.83 3.30 -2.01
N LYS A 17 -18.10 3.90 -0.86
CA LYS A 17 -19.07 4.99 -0.74
C LYS A 17 -18.36 6.30 -0.53
N LEU A 18 -18.64 7.29 -1.38
CA LEU A 18 -18.13 8.64 -1.24
C LEU A 18 -19.18 9.53 -0.58
N PHE A 19 -18.78 10.22 0.48
CA PHE A 19 -19.59 11.19 1.21
C PHE A 19 -18.89 12.53 1.28
N THR A 20 -19.66 13.60 1.40
CA THR A 20 -19.09 14.89 1.85
C THR A 20 -18.72 14.79 3.33
N ARG A 21 -17.85 15.70 3.81
CA ARG A 21 -17.53 15.83 5.26
C ARG A 21 -18.75 16.11 6.14
N LYS A 22 -19.84 16.61 5.56
CA LYS A 22 -21.12 16.85 6.26
C LYS A 22 -22.03 15.61 6.26
N GLY A 23 -21.53 14.44 5.82
CA GLY A 23 -22.27 13.17 5.81
C GLY A 23 -23.24 13.00 4.63
N ARG A 24 -23.29 13.92 3.66
CA ARG A 24 -24.15 13.75 2.49
C ARG A 24 -23.50 12.73 1.52
N TYR A 25 -24.25 11.72 1.15
CA TYR A 25 -23.85 10.75 0.11
C TYR A 25 -23.61 11.47 -1.24
N VAL A 26 -22.57 11.06 -1.95
CA VAL A 26 -22.17 11.62 -3.24
C VAL A 26 -22.30 10.57 -4.34
N ALA A 27 -21.61 9.43 -4.19
CA ALA A 27 -21.57 8.39 -5.22
C ALA A 27 -21.07 7.05 -4.67
N ASP A 28 -21.38 5.98 -5.41
CA ASP A 28 -20.67 4.72 -5.36
C ASP A 28 -19.44 4.79 -6.26
N ILE A 29 -18.31 4.29 -5.77
CA ILE A 29 -17.04 4.27 -6.49
C ILE A 29 -16.71 2.82 -6.83
N GLY A 30 -16.79 2.51 -8.13
CA GLY A 30 -16.61 1.16 -8.64
C GLY A 30 -17.73 0.21 -8.24
N GLY A 31 -17.43 -1.07 -8.21
CA GLY A 31 -18.32 -2.15 -7.82
C GLY A 31 -17.54 -3.44 -7.68
N VAL A 32 -18.11 -4.42 -6.99
CA VAL A 32 -17.48 -5.75 -6.86
C VAL A 32 -17.88 -6.61 -8.05
N GLY A 33 -16.88 -7.08 -8.81
CA GLY A 33 -17.13 -7.89 -10.00
C GLY A 33 -15.91 -8.00 -10.90
N GLN A 34 -16.15 -8.28 -12.18
CA GLN A 34 -15.11 -8.46 -13.21
C GLN A 34 -15.34 -7.58 -14.46
N GLY A 35 -16.34 -6.74 -14.43
CA GLY A 35 -16.66 -5.80 -15.52
C GLY A 35 -15.75 -4.57 -15.54
N PRO A 36 -15.93 -3.69 -16.55
CA PRO A 36 -15.22 -2.43 -16.60
C PRO A 36 -15.51 -1.56 -15.37
N GLY A 37 -14.48 -1.15 -14.64
CA GLY A 37 -14.62 -0.38 -13.40
C GLY A 37 -15.01 -1.21 -12.17
N GLU A 38 -15.05 -2.54 -12.30
CA GLU A 38 -15.26 -3.44 -11.18
C GLU A 38 -13.94 -4.04 -10.68
N TYR A 39 -13.93 -4.43 -9.40
CA TYR A 39 -12.77 -5.05 -8.72
C TYR A 39 -13.25 -6.19 -7.83
N LYS A 40 -12.40 -7.17 -7.57
CA LYS A 40 -12.72 -8.26 -6.62
C LYS A 40 -12.60 -7.79 -5.19
N TYR A 41 -11.52 -7.08 -4.89
CA TYR A 41 -11.25 -6.46 -3.60
C TYR A 41 -10.27 -5.29 -3.78
N ALA A 42 -10.45 -4.25 -2.99
CA ALA A 42 -9.58 -3.09 -3.00
C ALA A 42 -8.39 -3.33 -2.07
N VAL A 43 -7.20 -3.58 -2.63
CA VAL A 43 -5.95 -3.70 -1.86
C VAL A 43 -5.58 -2.35 -1.26
N ASN A 44 -5.66 -1.29 -2.07
CA ASN A 44 -5.43 0.09 -1.64
C ASN A 44 -6.46 1.03 -2.26
N ARG A 45 -6.74 2.14 -1.57
CA ARG A 45 -7.73 3.16 -1.95
C ARG A 45 -7.15 4.54 -1.75
N PHE A 46 -7.37 5.40 -2.73
CA PHE A 46 -6.88 6.77 -2.71
C PHE A 46 -7.99 7.74 -3.07
N LEU A 47 -8.08 8.80 -2.32
CA LEU A 47 -8.94 9.92 -2.62
C LEU A 47 -8.06 11.16 -2.79
N ASP A 48 -7.90 11.59 -4.02
CA ASP A 48 -7.27 12.86 -4.36
C ASP A 48 -8.34 13.88 -4.71
N GLU A 49 -8.69 14.69 -3.74
CA GLU A 49 -9.68 15.73 -3.91
C GLU A 49 -9.21 16.85 -4.84
N LYS A 50 -7.91 17.18 -4.80
CA LYS A 50 -7.31 18.27 -5.60
C LYS A 50 -7.44 17.95 -7.10
N GLN A 51 -7.23 16.71 -7.47
CA GLN A 51 -7.35 16.24 -8.86
C GLN A 51 -8.77 15.72 -9.20
N GLY A 52 -9.66 15.67 -8.20
CA GLY A 52 -11.01 15.15 -8.39
C GLY A 52 -11.06 13.66 -8.75
N ARG A 53 -10.16 12.86 -8.19
CA ARG A 53 -9.98 11.44 -8.52
C ARG A 53 -10.13 10.55 -7.29
N VAL A 54 -10.67 9.36 -7.53
CA VAL A 54 -10.55 8.21 -6.63
C VAL A 54 -9.82 7.10 -7.38
N ALA A 55 -8.80 6.52 -6.77
CA ALA A 55 -8.10 5.38 -7.31
C ALA A 55 -8.29 4.15 -6.41
N ILE A 56 -8.49 3.00 -7.03
CA ILE A 56 -8.58 1.70 -6.37
C ILE A 56 -7.49 0.81 -6.96
N ALA A 57 -6.58 0.34 -6.10
CA ALA A 57 -5.60 -0.65 -6.49
C ALA A 57 -6.12 -2.06 -6.18
N GLU A 58 -6.02 -2.91 -7.16
CA GLU A 58 -6.25 -4.35 -7.11
C GLU A 58 -4.92 -5.07 -7.42
N ASN A 59 -4.87 -6.38 -7.37
CA ASN A 59 -3.62 -7.16 -7.47
C ASN A 59 -2.75 -6.87 -8.70
N GLN A 60 -3.35 -6.50 -9.82
CA GLN A 60 -2.62 -6.33 -11.09
C GLN A 60 -2.95 -5.01 -11.80
N LYS A 61 -3.83 -4.20 -11.24
CA LYS A 61 -4.30 -2.97 -11.87
C LYS A 61 -4.66 -1.90 -10.85
N MET A 62 -4.64 -0.66 -11.30
CA MET A 62 -5.26 0.47 -10.61
C MET A 62 -6.39 1.03 -11.48
N LEU A 63 -7.54 1.20 -10.90
CA LEU A 63 -8.74 1.75 -11.53
C LEU A 63 -8.95 3.18 -11.04
N PHE A 64 -9.29 4.09 -11.95
CA PHE A 64 -9.54 5.49 -11.64
C PHE A 64 -10.98 5.85 -11.87
N PHE A 65 -11.52 6.69 -10.98
CA PHE A 65 -12.88 7.20 -11.00
C PHE A 65 -12.88 8.70 -10.74
N ASP A 66 -13.86 9.42 -11.30
CA ASP A 66 -14.14 10.79 -10.86
C ASP A 66 -14.94 10.79 -9.54
N LEU A 67 -15.10 11.98 -8.93
CA LEU A 67 -15.87 12.11 -7.68
C LEU A 67 -17.38 11.85 -7.84
N LYS A 68 -17.87 11.62 -9.05
CA LYS A 68 -19.25 11.22 -9.33
C LYS A 68 -19.38 9.70 -9.51
N GLY A 69 -18.30 8.94 -9.30
CA GLY A 69 -18.25 7.48 -9.44
C GLY A 69 -18.10 6.98 -10.88
N ARG A 70 -17.87 7.87 -11.83
CA ARG A 70 -17.69 7.47 -13.23
C ARG A 70 -16.30 6.87 -13.43
N PHE A 71 -16.25 5.67 -13.99
CA PHE A 71 -15.01 4.96 -14.31
C PHE A 71 -14.24 5.66 -15.45
N LEU A 72 -12.97 5.88 -15.24
CA LEU A 72 -12.06 6.52 -16.17
C LEU A 72 -11.16 5.47 -16.84
N SER A 73 -11.74 4.71 -17.76
CA SER A 73 -11.11 3.52 -18.36
C SER A 73 -9.76 3.80 -19.03
N LYS A 74 -9.58 4.98 -19.61
CA LYS A 74 -8.33 5.39 -20.28
C LYS A 74 -7.19 5.69 -19.31
N GLU A 75 -7.53 5.89 -18.03
CA GLU A 75 -6.56 6.19 -16.98
C GLU A 75 -6.17 4.95 -16.17
N SER A 76 -6.80 3.79 -16.44
CA SER A 76 -6.46 2.53 -15.75
C SER A 76 -5.03 2.10 -16.05
N ILE A 77 -4.33 1.67 -15.00
CA ILE A 77 -2.91 1.34 -15.04
C ILE A 77 -2.73 -0.14 -14.73
N SER A 78 -1.87 -0.83 -15.51
CA SER A 78 -1.39 -2.16 -15.14
C SER A 78 -0.25 -2.07 -14.13
N LEU A 79 -0.22 -3.00 -13.18
CA LEU A 79 0.91 -3.18 -12.28
C LEU A 79 1.85 -4.24 -12.88
N PRO A 80 3.16 -4.02 -12.87
CA PRO A 80 4.15 -4.91 -13.48
C PRO A 80 4.30 -6.24 -12.74
N GLU A 81 3.89 -6.29 -11.48
CA GLU A 81 3.86 -7.50 -10.65
C GLU A 81 2.51 -7.62 -9.94
N THR A 82 2.09 -8.86 -9.68
CA THR A 82 0.92 -9.11 -8.83
C THR A 82 1.24 -8.70 -7.40
N ILE A 83 0.41 -7.82 -6.84
CA ILE A 83 0.51 -7.40 -5.45
C ILE A 83 -0.56 -8.11 -4.62
N THR A 84 -0.17 -8.70 -3.49
CA THR A 84 -1.12 -9.36 -2.56
C THR A 84 -1.33 -8.47 -1.35
N LYS A 85 -0.23 -8.06 -0.74
CA LYS A 85 -0.21 -7.10 0.36
C LYS A 85 0.76 -6.01 0.01
N SER A 86 0.28 -4.77 0.06
CA SER A 86 1.05 -3.65 -0.47
C SER A 86 0.60 -2.33 0.12
N SER A 87 1.42 -1.34 -0.08
CA SER A 87 1.04 0.05 0.06
C SER A 87 1.44 0.82 -1.20
N ILE A 88 0.58 1.72 -1.65
CA ILE A 88 0.79 2.47 -2.88
C ILE A 88 0.58 3.95 -2.60
N TRP A 89 1.50 4.78 -3.06
CA TRP A 89 1.33 6.23 -3.16
C TRP A 89 1.14 6.59 -4.61
N ILE A 90 0.17 7.46 -4.89
CA ILE A 90 -0.16 7.90 -6.24
C ILE A 90 0.11 9.40 -6.33
N ASP A 91 0.97 9.78 -7.25
CA ASP A 91 1.22 11.16 -7.64
C ASP A 91 0.55 11.39 -9.01
N LEU A 92 -0.65 11.93 -8.95
CA LEU A 92 -1.44 12.21 -10.15
C LEU A 92 -0.90 13.38 -10.96
N GLU A 93 -0.17 14.30 -10.34
CA GLU A 93 0.41 15.46 -11.00
C GLU A 93 1.59 15.04 -11.91
N ASN A 94 2.43 14.11 -11.43
CA ASN A 94 3.58 13.60 -12.16
C ASN A 94 3.32 12.25 -12.85
N GLU A 95 2.09 11.76 -12.82
CA GLU A 95 1.67 10.46 -13.40
C GLU A 95 2.56 9.30 -12.94
N LYS A 96 2.84 9.23 -11.63
CA LYS A 96 3.69 8.21 -11.03
C LYS A 96 2.98 7.49 -9.89
N ALA A 97 3.36 6.24 -9.67
CA ALA A 97 3.00 5.47 -8.50
C ALA A 97 4.25 4.90 -7.83
N VAL A 98 4.30 4.99 -6.51
CA VAL A 98 5.29 4.31 -5.67
C VAL A 98 4.59 3.13 -5.03
N VAL A 99 5.08 1.93 -5.29
CA VAL A 99 4.49 0.68 -4.81
C VAL A 99 5.48 0.00 -3.88
N VAL A 100 5.01 -0.44 -2.73
CA VAL A 100 5.73 -1.30 -1.79
C VAL A 100 4.91 -2.56 -1.60
N VAL A 101 5.55 -3.71 -1.67
CA VAL A 101 4.89 -5.02 -1.50
C VAL A 101 5.48 -5.77 -0.32
N LEU A 102 4.68 -6.65 0.27
CA LEU A 102 5.16 -7.62 1.24
C LEU A 102 5.81 -8.78 0.46
N PRO A 103 7.14 -8.95 0.57
CA PRO A 103 7.86 -9.92 -0.25
C PRO A 103 7.80 -11.32 0.36
N PHE A 104 6.65 -11.99 0.22
CA PHE A 104 6.49 -13.35 0.69
C PHE A 104 7.53 -14.29 0.08
N ALA A 105 8.13 -15.12 0.92
CA ALA A 105 9.05 -16.16 0.48
C ALA A 105 8.33 -17.24 -0.34
N ASP A 106 9.03 -17.82 -1.28
CA ASP A 106 8.58 -19.04 -1.99
C ASP A 106 8.51 -20.22 -1.00
N ILE A 107 7.44 -21.00 -1.06
CA ILE A 107 7.25 -22.19 -0.23
C ILE A 107 8.39 -23.20 -0.43
N GLY A 108 8.92 -23.31 -1.65
CA GLY A 108 10.05 -24.18 -2.00
C GLY A 108 11.41 -23.61 -1.65
N ASN A 109 11.50 -22.28 -1.41
CA ASN A 109 12.75 -21.62 -1.07
C ASN A 109 12.50 -20.42 -0.11
N PRO A 110 12.53 -20.65 1.21
CA PRO A 110 12.23 -19.62 2.20
C PRO A 110 13.11 -18.36 2.15
N LYS A 111 14.22 -18.41 1.43
CA LYS A 111 15.15 -17.26 1.25
C LYS A 111 14.88 -16.47 -0.04
N ALA A 112 14.08 -17.02 -0.95
CA ALA A 112 13.75 -16.35 -2.21
C ALA A 112 12.34 -15.75 -2.14
N PRO A 113 12.19 -14.42 -2.31
CA PRO A 113 10.87 -13.82 -2.38
C PRO A 113 10.19 -14.12 -3.72
N ILE A 114 8.86 -14.30 -3.70
CA ILE A 114 8.04 -14.47 -4.90
C ILE A 114 8.05 -13.17 -5.72
N SER A 115 7.91 -12.02 -5.05
CA SER A 115 8.08 -10.71 -5.68
C SER A 115 9.56 -10.45 -5.96
N LYS A 116 9.89 -10.00 -7.17
CA LYS A 116 11.26 -9.61 -7.52
C LYS A 116 11.65 -8.28 -6.86
N ASN A 117 10.69 -7.38 -6.70
CA ASN A 117 10.89 -6.05 -6.15
C ASN A 117 10.22 -5.91 -4.79
N LEU A 118 10.90 -5.24 -3.84
CA LEU A 118 10.33 -4.82 -2.58
C LEU A 118 9.51 -3.54 -2.76
N CYS A 119 10.09 -2.57 -3.46
CA CYS A 119 9.39 -1.37 -3.86
C CYS A 119 9.87 -0.87 -5.22
N TRP A 120 9.01 -0.11 -5.88
CA TRP A 120 9.37 0.52 -7.17
C TRP A 120 8.57 1.79 -7.41
N VAL A 121 9.08 2.62 -8.30
CA VAL A 121 8.36 3.73 -8.92
C VAL A 121 8.01 3.34 -10.34
N GLN A 122 6.78 3.53 -10.74
CA GLN A 122 6.33 3.33 -12.11
C GLN A 122 5.59 4.56 -12.64
N ASP A 123 5.59 4.72 -13.97
CA ASP A 123 4.70 5.65 -14.64
C ASP A 123 3.28 5.05 -14.82
N PHE A 124 2.35 5.88 -15.30
CA PHE A 124 0.99 5.45 -15.57
C PHE A 124 0.85 4.60 -16.86
N LYS A 125 1.94 4.34 -17.56
CA LYS A 125 2.00 3.37 -18.66
C LYS A 125 2.42 1.98 -18.17
N GLY A 126 2.77 1.85 -16.88
CA GLY A 126 3.22 0.59 -16.28
C GLY A 126 4.73 0.35 -16.39
N ASN A 127 5.51 1.31 -16.89
CA ASN A 127 6.96 1.17 -16.96
C ASN A 127 7.58 1.39 -15.58
N ILE A 128 8.42 0.47 -15.12
CA ILE A 128 9.22 0.65 -13.91
C ILE A 128 10.33 1.65 -14.21
N LEU A 129 10.33 2.77 -13.50
CA LEU A 129 11.34 3.83 -13.61
C LEU A 129 12.55 3.53 -12.71
N GLN A 130 12.29 3.03 -11.49
CA GLN A 130 13.31 2.62 -10.53
C GLN A 130 12.75 1.63 -9.53
N LYS A 131 13.63 0.85 -8.86
CA LYS A 131 13.22 -0.23 -7.96
C LYS A 131 14.27 -0.60 -6.93
N ILE A 132 13.81 -1.16 -5.83
CA ILE A 132 14.62 -1.86 -4.81
C ILE A 132 14.25 -3.34 -4.87
N PHE A 133 15.24 -4.21 -5.01
CA PHE A 133 15.01 -5.66 -5.07
C PHE A 133 14.63 -6.25 -3.72
N ALA A 134 13.76 -7.26 -3.75
CA ALA A 134 13.25 -7.94 -2.56
C ALA A 134 14.18 -9.02 -1.98
N VAL A 135 15.26 -9.38 -2.66
CA VAL A 135 16.10 -10.56 -2.37
C VAL A 135 16.53 -10.68 -0.90
N ASN A 136 16.76 -9.57 -0.21
CA ASN A 136 17.17 -9.56 1.20
C ASN A 136 16.01 -9.31 2.16
N TYR A 137 14.76 -9.35 1.68
CA TYR A 137 13.57 -8.93 2.44
C TYR A 137 12.50 -10.02 2.51
N ALA A 138 12.82 -11.26 2.11
CA ALA A 138 11.87 -12.36 2.11
C ALA A 138 11.25 -12.58 3.51
N ILE A 139 9.93 -12.71 3.55
CA ILE A 139 9.12 -12.87 4.75
C ILE A 139 8.35 -14.18 4.65
N VAL A 140 8.20 -14.90 5.76
CA VAL A 140 7.37 -16.10 5.83
C VAL A 140 5.95 -15.77 5.34
N PRO A 141 5.39 -16.57 4.40
CA PRO A 141 4.03 -16.37 3.94
C PRO A 141 3.02 -16.57 5.06
N ASP A 142 2.42 -15.52 5.53
CA ASP A 142 1.32 -15.54 6.49
C ASP A 142 0.38 -14.37 6.24
N TYR A 143 -0.94 -14.63 6.33
CA TYR A 143 -1.93 -13.61 6.03
C TYR A 143 -1.97 -12.48 7.06
N SER A 144 -1.48 -12.69 8.28
CA SER A 144 -1.38 -11.67 9.32
C SER A 144 -0.21 -10.70 9.13
N ASN A 145 0.79 -11.04 8.30
CA ASN A 145 1.90 -10.15 7.98
C ASN A 145 1.45 -9.03 7.04
N GLU A 146 1.90 -7.78 7.27
CA GLU A 146 1.40 -6.58 6.57
C GLU A 146 2.51 -5.61 6.14
N VAL A 147 2.23 -4.80 5.13
CA VAL A 147 2.96 -3.54 4.87
C VAL A 147 2.23 -2.42 5.59
N LEU A 148 2.87 -1.83 6.58
CA LEU A 148 2.35 -0.65 7.28
C LEU A 148 3.01 0.60 6.69
N ALA A 149 2.22 1.54 6.20
CA ALA A 149 2.72 2.75 5.54
C ALA A 149 1.92 3.97 6.02
N PRO A 150 2.48 4.78 6.91
CA PRO A 150 1.87 6.03 7.34
C PRO A 150 1.72 6.99 6.15
N ARG A 151 0.62 7.77 6.17
CA ARG A 151 0.25 8.66 5.07
C ARG A 151 0.32 10.15 5.44
N ASN A 152 0.68 10.44 6.66
CA ASN A 152 0.71 11.78 7.25
C ASN A 152 2.12 12.35 7.41
N VAL A 153 3.08 11.78 6.70
CA VAL A 153 4.47 12.26 6.63
C VAL A 153 4.85 12.55 5.18
N ASP A 154 5.72 13.53 4.98
CA ASP A 154 6.25 13.91 3.65
C ASP A 154 7.40 12.95 3.25
N ALA A 155 7.17 11.65 3.42
CA ALA A 155 8.11 10.61 3.07
C ALA A 155 7.37 9.36 2.59
N TYR A 156 8.03 8.58 1.74
CA TYR A 156 7.57 7.22 1.40
C TYR A 156 8.04 6.27 2.49
N SER A 157 7.33 6.33 3.62
CA SER A 157 7.67 5.64 4.85
C SER A 157 6.88 4.35 4.98
N PHE A 158 7.53 3.24 5.33
CA PHE A 158 6.86 1.96 5.54
C PHE A 158 7.64 1.04 6.46
N SER A 159 6.93 0.07 7.04
CA SER A 159 7.53 -1.08 7.72
C SER A 159 6.91 -2.38 7.22
N LEU A 160 7.68 -3.46 7.33
CA LEU A 160 7.23 -4.83 7.03
C LEU A 160 6.88 -5.50 8.35
N CYS A 161 5.61 -5.42 8.74
CA CYS A 161 5.12 -6.01 9.98
C CYS A 161 5.07 -7.53 9.87
N GLN A 162 5.84 -8.23 10.69
CA GLN A 162 5.89 -9.69 10.74
C GLN A 162 5.24 -10.17 12.03
N VAL A 163 3.97 -10.52 11.96
CA VAL A 163 3.23 -11.11 13.09
C VAL A 163 3.69 -12.56 13.31
N VAL A 164 3.89 -13.29 12.23
CA VAL A 164 4.30 -14.70 12.23
C VAL A 164 5.60 -14.87 11.46
N GLY A 165 6.46 -15.77 11.95
CA GLY A 165 7.69 -16.16 11.28
C GLY A 165 8.70 -15.02 11.14
N ARG A 166 8.87 -14.23 12.20
CA ARG A 166 9.80 -13.09 12.20
C ARG A 166 11.21 -13.53 11.81
N THR A 167 11.74 -12.94 10.76
CA THR A 167 13.07 -13.23 10.22
C THR A 167 14.06 -12.09 10.42
N ARG A 168 13.57 -10.93 10.86
CA ARG A 168 14.37 -9.71 11.04
C ARG A 168 13.73 -8.78 12.07
N PRO A 169 14.49 -7.80 12.63
CA PRO A 169 13.95 -6.75 13.46
C PRO A 169 12.90 -5.90 12.74
N ASP A 170 11.91 -5.41 13.47
CA ASP A 170 10.94 -4.46 12.95
C ASP A 170 11.65 -3.15 12.62
N THR A 171 11.63 -2.76 11.36
CA THR A 171 12.35 -1.60 10.87
C THR A 171 11.41 -0.69 10.10
N LEU A 172 11.42 0.59 10.45
CA LEU A 172 10.82 1.66 9.66
C LEU A 172 11.81 2.11 8.59
N TYR A 173 11.38 2.08 7.35
CA TYR A 173 12.16 2.49 6.20
C TYR A 173 11.61 3.77 5.59
N HIS A 174 12.51 4.64 5.12
CA HIS A 174 12.18 5.71 4.18
C HIS A 174 12.76 5.37 2.81
N TYR A 175 11.93 5.45 1.79
CA TYR A 175 12.37 5.30 0.42
C TYR A 175 12.71 6.68 -0.17
N ASP A 176 13.99 6.94 -0.34
CA ASP A 176 14.53 8.12 -1.00
C ASP A 176 14.44 7.91 -2.52
N ILE A 177 13.38 8.44 -3.13
CA ILE A 177 13.15 8.31 -4.57
C ILE A 177 14.26 9.01 -5.37
N ALA A 178 14.74 10.16 -4.92
CA ALA A 178 15.73 10.94 -5.67
C ALA A 178 17.03 10.16 -5.88
N ASN A 179 17.44 9.37 -4.89
CA ASN A 179 18.67 8.58 -4.92
C ASN A 179 18.42 7.08 -5.16
N ASN A 180 17.17 6.64 -5.24
CA ASN A 180 16.76 5.23 -5.30
C ASN A 180 17.36 4.39 -4.15
N ILE A 181 17.26 4.89 -2.93
CA ILE A 181 17.84 4.25 -1.74
C ILE A 181 16.75 4.01 -0.69
N LEU A 182 16.77 2.81 -0.12
CA LEU A 182 15.96 2.47 1.05
C LEU A 182 16.79 2.70 2.32
N LYS A 183 16.37 3.66 3.15
CA LYS A 183 17.07 4.05 4.39
C LYS A 183 16.34 3.49 5.59
N PRO A 184 16.98 2.68 6.46
CA PRO A 184 16.43 2.35 7.76
C PRO A 184 16.48 3.60 8.66
N CYS A 185 15.32 4.03 9.15
CA CYS A 185 15.19 5.22 9.99
C CYS A 185 15.07 4.87 11.46
N PHE A 186 14.41 3.75 11.75
CA PHE A 186 14.24 3.25 13.11
C PHE A 186 14.17 1.73 13.09
N THR A 187 14.86 1.07 14.01
CA THR A 187 14.85 -0.40 14.15
C THR A 187 14.61 -0.76 15.61
N LEU A 188 13.63 -1.63 15.83
CA LEU A 188 13.43 -2.28 17.11
C LEU A 188 14.20 -3.59 17.12
N ASP A 189 15.25 -3.65 17.88
CA ASP A 189 15.97 -4.89 18.17
C ASP A 189 15.26 -5.65 19.30
N ASN A 190 14.07 -6.16 18.97
CA ASN A 190 13.32 -7.02 19.87
C ASN A 190 14.02 -8.37 19.90
N ILE A 191 14.91 -8.55 20.87
CA ILE A 191 15.47 -9.86 21.20
C ILE A 191 14.29 -10.78 21.47
N MET A 192 14.14 -11.79 20.62
CA MET A 192 13.12 -12.82 20.75
C MET A 192 13.28 -13.49 22.11
N GLN A 193 12.51 -13.09 23.08
CA GLN A 193 12.26 -13.92 24.26
C GLN A 193 11.32 -15.03 23.80
N GLU A 194 11.71 -16.27 24.00
CA GLU A 194 11.16 -17.49 23.42
C GLU A 194 9.63 -17.68 23.52
N ASP A 195 8.89 -16.89 24.29
CA ASP A 195 7.46 -17.11 24.55
C ASP A 195 6.55 -15.87 24.47
N LYS A 196 7.00 -14.73 23.98
CA LYS A 196 6.14 -13.54 23.83
C LYS A 196 6.34 -12.87 22.47
N TYR A 197 5.41 -13.15 21.57
CA TYR A 197 5.27 -12.39 20.33
C TYR A 197 4.74 -10.99 20.66
N ILE A 198 5.63 -10.01 20.68
CA ILE A 198 5.22 -8.60 20.72
C ILE A 198 5.12 -8.14 19.28
N VAL A 199 3.91 -8.05 18.77
CA VAL A 199 3.65 -7.42 17.48
C VAL A 199 3.77 -5.92 17.69
N THR A 200 4.68 -5.30 16.96
CA THR A 200 4.90 -3.87 17.04
C THR A 200 4.49 -3.21 15.73
N SER A 201 3.53 -2.33 15.82
CA SER A 201 3.15 -1.46 14.71
C SER A 201 3.87 -0.11 14.87
N LEU A 202 4.64 0.28 13.86
CA LEU A 202 5.38 1.53 13.82
C LEU A 202 4.54 2.57 13.07
N HIS A 203 4.11 3.63 13.77
CA HIS A 203 3.36 4.74 13.20
C HIS A 203 4.18 6.02 13.31
N GLU A 204 4.61 6.51 12.16
CA GLU A 204 5.31 7.77 12.07
C GLU A 204 4.32 8.92 11.82
N THR A 205 4.53 10.01 12.53
CA THR A 205 3.88 11.30 12.30
C THR A 205 4.97 12.35 12.04
N PRO A 206 4.64 13.56 11.57
CA PRO A 206 5.64 14.60 11.33
C PRO A 206 6.51 14.94 12.54
N GLU A 207 6.00 14.72 13.76
CA GLU A 207 6.68 15.12 15.00
C GLU A 207 7.07 13.93 15.89
N TYR A 208 6.42 12.76 15.72
CA TYR A 208 6.56 11.64 16.64
C TYR A 208 6.61 10.30 15.91
N LEU A 209 7.32 9.35 16.52
CA LEU A 209 7.21 7.93 16.21
C LEU A 209 6.41 7.25 17.33
N SER A 210 5.26 6.70 16.99
CA SER A 210 4.43 5.92 17.91
C SER A 210 4.68 4.43 17.74
N LEU A 211 4.84 3.74 18.86
CA LEU A 211 4.95 2.30 18.95
C LEU A 211 3.64 1.77 19.53
N ILE A 212 2.96 0.93 18.77
CA ILE A 212 1.75 0.25 19.26
C ILE A 212 2.09 -1.22 19.39
N HIS A 213 1.96 -1.73 20.62
CA HIS A 213 2.03 -3.16 20.90
C HIS A 213 0.60 -3.74 20.78
N ILE A 214 0.45 -4.77 19.97
CA ILE A 214 -0.81 -5.47 19.73
C ILE A 214 -0.73 -6.86 20.36
#